data_14ab6ba6855e4bc0f75309eed6842ca6
#
_entry.id   14ab6ba6855e4bc0f75309eed6842ca6
#
_cell.length_a   1.000
_cell.length_b   1.000
_cell.length_c   1.000
_cell.angle_alpha   90.00
_cell.angle_beta   90.00
_cell.angle_gamma   90.00
#
_symmetry.space_group_name_H-M   'P 1'
#
loop_
_entity.id
_entity.type
_entity.pdbx_description
1 polymer ?
#
loop_
_entity_poly.entity_id
_entity_poly.type
_entity_poly.pdbx_seq_one_letter_code
_entity_poly.pdbx_strand_id
1 'polypeptide(L)'
;MMNRMLFAACCALLAASAPAFASDAAAGKQKSQPCAACHGPDGNSIAPDFPRLAGQYYDYLLHSMTSYKNGTRKNPIMAPQVEKLTQRDLEDLAAFYSRQTGLTTK
;
A
#
# COMPACT_ATOMS: atom_id res chain seq x y z
N MET A 1 -34.61 -28.47 -50.50
CA MET A 1 -33.61 -28.75 -49.46
C MET A 1 -33.18 -27.42 -48.87
N MET A 2 -33.67 -27.07 -47.73
CA MET A 2 -33.35 -25.83 -47.09
C MET A 2 -32.17 -26.05 -46.12
N ASN A 3 -31.04 -25.45 -46.45
CA ASN A 3 -29.87 -25.48 -45.64
C ASN A 3 -30.01 -24.37 -44.57
N ARG A 4 -30.37 -24.75 -43.37
CA ARG A 4 -30.41 -23.84 -42.25
C ARG A 4 -28.99 -23.71 -41.69
N MET A 5 -28.29 -22.68 -42.13
CA MET A 5 -27.08 -22.26 -41.47
C MET A 5 -27.47 -21.59 -40.16
N LEU A 6 -27.25 -22.30 -39.06
CA LEU A 6 -27.25 -21.76 -37.72
C LEU A 6 -25.97 -20.94 -37.52
N PHE A 7 -26.09 -19.63 -37.64
CA PHE A 7 -25.07 -18.73 -37.15
C PHE A 7 -25.15 -18.73 -35.63
N ALA A 8 -24.27 -19.49 -34.98
CA ALA A 8 -24.03 -19.33 -33.59
C ALA A 8 -23.26 -18.02 -33.39
N ALA A 9 -23.99 -16.98 -33.03
CA ALA A 9 -23.35 -15.73 -32.55
C ALA A 9 -22.69 -16.02 -31.22
N CYS A 10 -21.38 -16.26 -31.26
CA CYS A 10 -20.53 -16.31 -30.06
C CYS A 10 -20.39 -14.89 -29.58
N CYS A 11 -21.30 -14.43 -28.68
CA CYS A 11 -21.08 -13.22 -27.92
C CYS A 11 -19.92 -13.49 -26.96
N ALA A 12 -18.71 -13.16 -27.41
CA ALA A 12 -17.56 -13.03 -26.53
C ALA A 12 -17.84 -11.85 -25.60
N LEU A 13 -18.34 -12.12 -24.41
CA LEU A 13 -18.37 -11.20 -23.31
C LEU A 13 -16.91 -10.91 -22.94
N LEU A 14 -16.34 -9.88 -23.55
CA LEU A 14 -15.15 -9.24 -23.07
C LEU A 14 -15.54 -8.59 -21.73
N ALA A 15 -15.35 -9.34 -20.65
CA ALA A 15 -15.40 -8.77 -19.33
C ALA A 15 -14.23 -7.76 -19.28
N ALA A 16 -14.56 -6.47 -19.45
CA ALA A 16 -13.64 -5.40 -19.13
C ALA A 16 -13.39 -5.49 -17.63
N SER A 17 -12.32 -6.17 -17.24
CA SER A 17 -11.81 -6.09 -15.88
C SER A 17 -11.40 -4.65 -15.67
N ALA A 18 -12.15 -3.91 -14.86
CA ALA A 18 -11.70 -2.62 -14.37
C ALA A 18 -10.33 -2.84 -13.69
N PRO A 19 -9.33 -1.97 -13.94
CA PRO A 19 -8.06 -2.11 -13.26
C PRO A 19 -8.33 -2.02 -11.75
N ALA A 20 -8.12 -3.13 -11.06
CA ALA A 20 -8.09 -3.11 -9.62
C ALA A 20 -6.91 -2.23 -9.21
N PHE A 21 -7.19 -1.13 -8.49
CA PHE A 21 -6.14 -0.29 -7.92
C PHE A 21 -5.49 -1.06 -6.76
N ALA A 22 -4.59 -1.98 -7.11
CA ALA A 22 -3.74 -2.63 -6.13
C ALA A 22 -2.71 -1.64 -5.61
N SER A 23 -2.39 -1.73 -4.32
CA SER A 23 -1.28 -0.99 -3.73
C SER A 23 0.04 -1.32 -4.45
N ASP A 24 0.89 -0.32 -4.62
CA ASP A 24 2.12 -0.38 -5.40
C ASP A 24 3.33 -0.15 -4.52
N ALA A 25 4.10 -1.22 -4.25
CA ALA A 25 5.31 -1.15 -3.44
C ALA A 25 6.41 -0.31 -4.10
N ALA A 26 6.52 -0.31 -5.42
CA ALA A 26 7.51 0.50 -6.13
C ALA A 26 7.19 2.00 -6.01
N ALA A 27 5.92 2.38 -6.13
CA ALA A 27 5.47 3.74 -5.85
C ALA A 27 5.67 4.10 -4.37
N GLY A 28 5.41 3.16 -3.46
CA GLY A 28 5.65 3.33 -2.03
C GLY A 28 7.11 3.61 -1.70
N LYS A 29 8.04 2.96 -2.37
CA LYS A 29 9.47 3.24 -2.24
C LYS A 29 9.81 4.69 -2.57
N GLN A 30 9.26 5.22 -3.66
CA GLN A 30 9.48 6.62 -4.03
C GLN A 30 8.86 7.57 -2.99
N LYS A 31 7.66 7.25 -2.51
CA LYS A 31 6.94 8.05 -1.51
C LYS A 31 7.58 7.99 -0.12
N SER A 32 8.41 6.99 0.16
CA SER A 32 9.05 6.79 1.45
C SER A 32 10.23 7.71 1.74
N GLN A 33 10.66 8.51 0.80
CA GLN A 33 11.82 9.41 0.94
C GLN A 33 11.78 10.26 2.21
N PRO A 34 10.67 10.96 2.53
CA PRO A 34 10.59 11.74 3.77
C PRO A 34 10.58 10.88 5.04
N CYS A 35 10.15 9.63 4.93
CA CYS A 35 10.07 8.69 6.05
C CYS A 35 11.44 8.11 6.41
N ALA A 36 12.31 7.99 5.42
CA ALA A 36 13.62 7.36 5.54
C ALA A 36 14.53 8.07 6.54
N ALA A 37 14.40 9.37 6.71
CA ALA A 37 15.19 10.16 7.64
C ALA A 37 15.11 9.65 9.09
N CYS A 38 13.96 9.13 9.49
CA CYS A 38 13.70 8.58 10.82
C CYS A 38 13.65 7.06 10.83
N HIS A 39 12.97 6.46 9.86
CA HIS A 39 12.70 5.02 9.83
C HIS A 39 13.73 4.19 9.06
N GLY A 40 14.71 4.82 8.44
CA GLY A 40 15.70 4.16 7.59
C GLY A 40 15.18 3.97 6.14
N PRO A 41 16.07 3.74 5.17
CA PRO A 41 15.71 3.66 3.75
C PRO A 41 14.79 2.47 3.41
N ASP A 42 14.81 1.42 4.21
CA ASP A 42 14.00 0.21 4.05
C ASP A 42 13.03 -0.02 5.22
N GLY A 43 12.96 0.92 6.17
CA GLY A 43 12.16 0.78 7.37
C GLY A 43 12.86 0.05 8.52
N ASN A 44 14.14 -0.27 8.38
CA ASN A 44 14.97 -0.80 9.46
C ASN A 44 15.69 0.33 10.19
N SER A 45 14.95 1.05 11.03
CA SER A 45 15.51 2.10 11.86
C SER A 45 16.61 1.57 12.77
N ILE A 46 17.69 2.33 12.89
CA ILE A 46 18.78 2.05 13.82
C ILE A 46 18.64 2.84 15.13
N ALA A 47 17.74 3.82 15.18
CA ALA A 47 17.50 4.64 16.36
C ALA A 47 16.35 4.06 17.19
N PRO A 48 16.51 3.87 18.51
CA PRO A 48 15.47 3.25 19.34
C PRO A 48 14.20 4.10 19.45
N ASP A 49 14.28 5.41 19.25
CA ASP A 49 13.15 6.34 19.30
C ASP A 49 12.22 6.22 18.07
N PHE A 50 12.73 5.64 16.99
CA PHE A 50 11.97 5.48 15.73
C PHE A 50 11.71 4.01 15.47
N PRO A 51 10.45 3.58 15.41
CA PRO A 51 10.14 2.16 15.28
C PRO A 51 10.52 1.62 13.92
N ARG A 52 10.86 0.33 13.89
CA ARG A 52 11.05 -0.42 12.65
C ARG A 52 9.73 -0.68 11.98
N LEU A 53 9.69 -0.45 10.67
CA LEU A 53 8.52 -0.65 9.81
C LEU A 53 8.70 -1.87 8.90
N ALA A 54 9.93 -2.22 8.59
CA ALA A 54 10.27 -3.29 7.66
C ALA A 54 9.70 -4.64 8.11
N GLY A 55 8.95 -5.30 7.21
CA GLY A 55 8.36 -6.61 7.49
C GLY A 55 7.13 -6.58 8.39
N GLN A 56 6.62 -5.41 8.76
CA GLN A 56 5.37 -5.29 9.48
C GLN A 56 4.19 -5.65 8.57
N TYR A 57 3.07 -6.09 9.14
CA TYR A 57 1.87 -6.39 8.37
C TYR A 57 1.34 -5.16 7.64
N TYR A 58 0.94 -5.35 6.39
CA TYR A 58 0.35 -4.31 5.57
C TYR A 58 -0.83 -3.62 6.25
N ASP A 59 -1.78 -4.39 6.76
CA ASP A 59 -2.98 -3.85 7.41
C ASP A 59 -2.65 -3.05 8.66
N TYR A 60 -1.67 -3.47 9.43
CA TYR A 60 -1.23 -2.75 10.61
C TYR A 60 -0.56 -1.42 10.25
N LEU A 61 0.29 -1.40 9.23
CA LEU A 61 0.93 -0.19 8.73
C LEU A 61 -0.11 0.81 8.21
N LEU A 62 -1.05 0.34 7.40
CA LEU A 62 -2.11 1.17 6.85
C LEU A 62 -3.00 1.73 7.95
N HIS A 63 -3.42 0.90 8.90
CA HIS A 63 -4.21 1.32 10.05
C HIS A 63 -3.47 2.36 10.90
N SER A 64 -2.19 2.15 11.17
CA SER A 64 -1.40 3.08 11.97
C SER A 64 -1.28 4.46 11.32
N MET A 65 -0.94 4.51 10.04
CA MET A 65 -0.83 5.77 9.31
C MET A 65 -2.19 6.47 9.20
N THR A 66 -3.26 5.74 8.94
CA THR A 66 -4.62 6.27 8.90
C THR A 66 -5.02 6.86 10.26
N SER A 67 -4.68 6.18 11.34
CA SER A 67 -4.97 6.63 12.71
C SER A 67 -4.21 7.90 13.09
N TYR A 68 -2.97 8.04 12.65
CA TYR A 68 -2.23 9.29 12.83
C TYR A 68 -2.84 10.43 12.01
N LYS A 69 -3.29 10.14 10.79
CA LYS A 69 -3.88 11.14 9.91
C LYS A 69 -5.23 11.65 10.42
N ASN A 70 -6.08 10.77 10.93
CA ASN A 70 -7.42 11.14 11.42
C ASN A 70 -7.45 11.56 12.89
N GLY A 71 -6.32 11.49 13.60
CA GLY A 71 -6.18 11.93 14.98
C GLY A 71 -6.62 10.91 16.03
N THR A 72 -7.05 9.70 15.67
CA THR A 72 -7.36 8.64 16.62
C THR A 72 -6.14 8.13 17.37
N ARG A 73 -4.99 8.16 16.71
CA ARG A 73 -3.69 7.93 17.34
C ARG A 73 -2.90 9.24 17.32
N LYS A 74 -2.65 9.79 18.50
CA LYS A 74 -2.00 11.09 18.64
C LYS A 74 -0.49 10.93 18.72
N ASN A 75 0.20 11.54 17.78
CA ASN A 75 1.65 11.64 17.80
C ASN A 75 2.08 12.94 17.09
N PRO A 76 2.74 13.88 17.82
CA PRO A 76 3.07 15.19 17.27
C PRO A 76 4.13 15.13 16.16
N ILE A 77 4.88 14.02 16.06
CA ILE A 77 5.88 13.81 15.01
C ILE A 77 5.24 13.18 13.77
N MET A 78 4.47 12.11 13.96
CA MET A 78 3.87 11.36 12.84
C MET A 78 2.69 12.06 12.20
N ALA A 79 1.86 12.79 12.93
CA ALA A 79 0.69 13.45 12.37
C ALA A 79 1.03 14.39 11.20
N PRO A 80 2.04 15.27 11.28
CA PRO A 80 2.44 16.12 10.16
C PRO A 80 2.97 15.32 8.96
N GLN A 81 3.59 14.17 9.19
CA GLN A 81 4.18 13.36 8.12
C GLN A 81 3.13 12.74 7.20
N VAL A 82 1.96 12.40 7.73
CA VAL A 82 0.88 11.74 6.99
C VAL A 82 -0.26 12.69 6.59
N GLU A 83 -0.25 13.91 7.07
CA GLU A 83 -1.36 14.87 6.91
C GLU A 83 -1.77 15.08 5.46
N LYS A 84 -0.82 15.23 4.56
CA LYS A 84 -1.06 15.52 3.13
C LYS A 84 -1.09 14.26 2.26
N LEU A 85 -0.89 13.09 2.84
CA LEU A 85 -0.89 11.84 2.10
C LEU A 85 -2.33 11.41 1.77
N THR A 86 -2.55 10.99 0.54
CA THR A 86 -3.81 10.41 0.12
C THR A 86 -3.95 8.98 0.63
N GLN A 87 -5.16 8.42 0.58
CA GLN A 87 -5.37 7.00 0.89
C GLN A 87 -4.47 6.11 0.02
N ARG A 88 -4.32 6.42 -1.24
CA ARG A 88 -3.42 5.71 -2.16
C ARG A 88 -1.97 5.77 -1.70
N ASP A 89 -1.51 6.93 -1.25
CA ASP A 89 -0.15 7.09 -0.74
C ASP A 89 0.09 6.19 0.47
N LEU A 90 -0.86 6.13 1.40
CA LEU A 90 -0.78 5.28 2.59
C LEU A 90 -0.75 3.79 2.22
N GLU A 91 -1.55 3.38 1.26
CA GLU A 91 -1.59 1.99 0.76
C GLU A 91 -0.26 1.61 0.09
N ASP A 92 0.29 2.49 -0.72
CA ASP A 92 1.57 2.25 -1.41
C ASP A 92 2.73 2.17 -0.41
N LEU A 93 2.77 3.05 0.58
CA LEU A 93 3.75 3.02 1.66
C LEU A 93 3.64 1.73 2.49
N ALA A 94 2.44 1.33 2.84
CA ALA A 94 2.20 0.08 3.56
C ALA A 94 2.66 -1.14 2.75
N ALA A 95 2.42 -1.13 1.44
CA ALA A 95 2.89 -2.19 0.55
C ALA A 95 4.42 -2.25 0.49
N PHE A 96 5.08 -1.11 0.42
CA PHE A 96 6.55 -1.04 0.40
C PHE A 96 7.16 -1.60 1.69
N TYR A 97 6.77 -1.05 2.84
CA TYR A 97 7.37 -1.45 4.12
C TYR A 97 7.04 -2.88 4.53
N SER A 98 5.83 -3.35 4.26
CA SER A 98 5.44 -4.73 4.60
C SER A 98 6.26 -5.79 3.87
N ARG A 99 6.81 -5.45 2.72
CA ARG A 99 7.63 -6.35 1.89
C ARG A 99 9.11 -6.29 2.18
N GLN A 100 9.55 -5.38 3.05
CA GLN A 100 10.96 -5.30 3.42
C GLN A 100 11.31 -6.39 4.43
N THR A 101 12.56 -6.85 4.39
CA THR A 101 13.08 -7.79 5.38
C THR A 101 13.43 -7.03 6.66
N GLY A 102 12.88 -7.46 7.77
CA GLY A 102 13.11 -6.79 9.06
C GLY A 102 12.43 -7.49 10.21
N LEU A 103 11.26 -7.04 10.61
CA LEU A 103 10.49 -7.69 11.66
C LEU A 103 10.07 -9.09 11.23
N THR A 104 10.32 -10.05 12.10
CA THR A 104 9.79 -11.41 11.95
C THR A 104 8.61 -11.56 12.87
N THR A 105 7.44 -11.72 12.28
CA THR A 105 6.23 -12.08 13.01
C THR A 105 6.15 -13.59 13.07
N LYS A 106 6.18 -14.14 14.28
CA LYS A 106 5.95 -15.58 14.50
C LYS A 106 4.49 -15.82 14.81
#